data_6ebfd6096e4ba8069db8db6cd2b8786d
#
_entry.id   6ebfd6096e4ba8069db8db6cd2b8786d
#
_cell.length_a   1.000
_cell.length_b   1.000
_cell.length_c   1.000
_cell.angle_alpha   90.00
_cell.angle_beta   90.00
_cell.angle_gamma   90.00
#
_symmetry.space_group_name_H-M   'P 1'
#
loop_
_entity.id
_entity.type
_entity.pdbx_description
1 polymer ?
#
loop_
_entity_poly.entity_id
_entity_poly.type
_entity_poly.pdbx_seq_one_letter_code
_entity_poly.pdbx_strand_id
1 'polypeptide(L)'
;MMKAWIAGAALGVGLSCFGCAAHRQTAVELEGALVSLVPAEQGAEWIRSLRTASPVPRSTAPPTGIVVAWVPPRPVEGVESQRVPTAARERWMAAIRGKLERAGLAARVAVTAPGFFDDGVSLGRVGTAAKQHEADLVVLFTVDVTRRRYNTFAPGTMATGEVSRVTNIVEVVSTARAVGVTPAGQPLFSGSKRGSDSEAGHMRSADEVEEVANRVAIEEIGDLIALHIDRVFYGRTGGAR
;
A
#
# COMPACT_ATOMS: atom_id res chain seq x y z
N MET A 1 -49.20 -27.97 37.16
CA MET A 1 -48.34 -28.52 36.10
C MET A 1 -48.42 -27.60 34.89
N MET A 2 -47.49 -26.66 34.78
CA MET A 2 -47.43 -25.75 33.64
C MET A 2 -46.16 -26.06 32.82
N LYS A 3 -46.35 -26.49 31.56
CA LYS A 3 -45.27 -26.72 30.61
C LYS A 3 -44.92 -25.39 29.92
N ALA A 4 -43.73 -24.86 30.18
CA ALA A 4 -43.19 -23.73 29.46
C ALA A 4 -42.60 -24.19 28.12
N TRP A 5 -43.07 -23.63 27.03
CA TRP A 5 -42.52 -23.75 25.70
C TRP A 5 -41.43 -22.67 25.51
N ILE A 6 -40.21 -23.08 25.28
CA ILE A 6 -39.12 -22.20 24.88
C ILE A 6 -39.11 -22.20 23.35
N ALA A 7 -39.53 -21.09 22.80
CA ALA A 7 -39.39 -20.81 21.34
C ALA A 7 -37.94 -20.40 21.05
N GLY A 8 -37.19 -21.26 20.38
CA GLY A 8 -35.86 -20.95 19.87
C GLY A 8 -35.96 -20.06 18.63
N ALA A 9 -35.53 -18.83 18.78
CA ALA A 9 -35.32 -17.93 17.65
C ALA A 9 -33.99 -18.28 16.94
N ALA A 10 -34.11 -18.96 15.79
CA ALA A 10 -32.98 -19.17 14.89
C ALA A 10 -32.62 -17.83 14.21
N LEU A 11 -31.56 -17.19 14.68
CA LEU A 11 -30.90 -16.07 13.98
C LEU A 11 -30.22 -16.59 12.71
N GLY A 12 -30.91 -16.48 11.59
CA GLY A 12 -30.35 -16.69 10.28
C GLY A 12 -29.32 -15.60 9.98
N VAL A 13 -28.05 -15.96 10.13
CA VAL A 13 -26.94 -15.13 9.61
C VAL A 13 -26.99 -15.26 8.09
N GLY A 14 -27.62 -14.27 7.46
CA GLY A 14 -27.56 -14.10 6.02
C GLY A 14 -26.12 -13.79 5.61
N LEU A 15 -25.38 -14.79 5.15
CA LEU A 15 -24.17 -14.57 4.37
C LEU A 15 -24.57 -13.88 3.07
N SER A 16 -24.52 -12.55 3.11
CA SER A 16 -24.52 -11.73 1.90
C SER A 16 -23.22 -12.03 1.17
N CYS A 17 -23.26 -12.97 0.24
CA CYS A 17 -22.25 -13.11 -0.80
C CYS A 17 -22.28 -11.83 -1.63
N PHE A 18 -21.59 -10.80 -1.19
CA PHE A 18 -21.21 -9.70 -2.06
C PHE A 18 -20.29 -10.30 -3.13
N GLY A 19 -20.88 -10.65 -4.27
CA GLY A 19 -20.13 -10.96 -5.46
C GLY A 19 -19.18 -9.80 -5.70
N CYS A 20 -17.89 -10.04 -5.49
CA CYS A 20 -16.84 -9.13 -5.90
C CYS A 20 -16.88 -9.03 -7.42
N ALA A 21 -17.80 -8.23 -7.96
CA ALA A 21 -17.66 -7.71 -9.30
C ALA A 21 -16.30 -7.02 -9.32
N ALA A 22 -15.38 -7.54 -10.14
CA ALA A 22 -14.03 -7.00 -10.27
C ALA A 22 -14.16 -5.55 -10.72
N HIS A 23 -14.13 -4.62 -9.76
CA HIS A 23 -14.25 -3.20 -10.03
C HIS A 23 -13.02 -2.78 -10.83
N ARG A 24 -13.21 -2.51 -12.13
CA ARG A 24 -12.16 -1.90 -12.94
C ARG A 24 -12.03 -0.46 -12.49
N GLN A 25 -10.85 -0.10 -12.01
CA GLN A 25 -10.55 1.27 -11.63
C GLN A 25 -10.78 2.20 -12.82
N THR A 26 -11.47 3.30 -12.57
CA THR A 26 -11.73 4.33 -13.59
C THR A 26 -10.43 5.10 -13.88
N ALA A 27 -10.37 5.74 -15.04
CA ALA A 27 -9.23 6.61 -15.37
C ALA A 27 -9.04 7.72 -14.33
N VAL A 28 -10.15 8.28 -13.79
CA VAL A 28 -10.12 9.33 -12.76
C VAL A 28 -9.55 8.82 -11.46
N GLU A 29 -9.89 7.61 -11.01
CA GLU A 29 -9.31 6.99 -9.81
C GLU A 29 -7.82 6.74 -9.96
N LEU A 30 -7.38 6.26 -11.13
CA LEU A 30 -5.97 6.01 -11.43
C LEU A 30 -5.16 7.31 -11.52
N GLU A 31 -5.70 8.35 -12.16
CA GLU A 31 -5.11 9.69 -12.19
C GLU A 31 -4.99 10.27 -10.78
N GLY A 32 -6.05 10.17 -9.97
CA GLY A 32 -6.05 10.61 -8.57
C GLY A 32 -5.00 9.91 -7.72
N ALA A 33 -4.84 8.59 -7.90
CA ALA A 33 -3.82 7.81 -7.20
C ALA A 33 -2.40 8.21 -7.63
N LEU A 34 -2.18 8.44 -8.92
CA LEU A 34 -0.90 8.93 -9.44
C LEU A 34 -0.55 10.31 -8.85
N VAL A 35 -1.51 11.25 -8.86
CA VAL A 35 -1.34 12.59 -8.25
C VAL A 35 -1.05 12.48 -6.75
N SER A 36 -1.56 11.49 -6.06
CA SER A 36 -1.26 11.29 -4.63
C SER A 36 0.18 10.85 -4.35
N LEU A 37 0.84 10.20 -5.30
CA LEU A 37 2.23 9.74 -5.20
C LEU A 37 3.24 10.77 -5.71
N VAL A 38 2.85 11.63 -6.65
CA VAL A 38 3.73 12.57 -7.34
C VAL A 38 3.52 13.98 -6.78
N PRO A 39 4.54 14.85 -6.63
CA PRO A 39 4.35 16.25 -6.25
C PRO A 39 3.30 16.95 -7.11
N ALA A 40 2.47 17.82 -6.51
CA ALA A 40 1.27 18.37 -7.17
C ALA A 40 1.55 19.00 -8.55
N GLU A 41 2.63 19.77 -8.67
CA GLU A 41 3.01 20.42 -9.92
C GLU A 41 3.42 19.39 -10.98
N GLN A 42 4.28 18.45 -10.61
CA GLN A 42 4.75 17.38 -11.51
C GLN A 42 3.62 16.41 -11.89
N GLY A 43 2.73 16.11 -10.94
CA GLY A 43 1.56 15.29 -11.18
C GLY A 43 0.57 15.93 -12.16
N ALA A 44 0.33 17.23 -12.03
CA ALA A 44 -0.53 17.97 -12.95
C ALA A 44 0.02 18.01 -14.38
N GLU A 45 1.34 18.22 -14.53
CA GLU A 45 2.01 18.17 -15.83
C GLU A 45 1.94 16.78 -16.45
N TRP A 46 2.20 15.75 -15.65
CA TRP A 46 2.11 14.35 -16.09
C TRP A 46 0.69 14.02 -16.59
N ILE A 47 -0.33 14.32 -15.80
CA ILE A 47 -1.73 14.08 -16.20
C ILE A 47 -2.09 14.85 -17.47
N ARG A 48 -1.64 16.10 -17.59
CA ARG A 48 -1.85 16.89 -18.80
C ARG A 48 -1.23 16.20 -20.03
N SER A 49 0.00 15.70 -19.89
CA SER A 49 0.68 14.99 -20.98
C SER A 49 -0.04 13.70 -21.38
N LEU A 50 -0.61 12.96 -20.42
CA LEU A 50 -1.41 11.76 -20.71
C LEU A 50 -2.71 12.08 -21.45
N ARG A 51 -3.35 13.19 -21.14
CA ARG A 51 -4.60 13.61 -21.81
C ARG A 51 -4.38 14.12 -23.23
N THR A 52 -3.18 14.64 -23.51
CA THR A 52 -2.80 15.13 -24.85
C THR A 52 -2.16 14.04 -25.70
N ALA A 53 -1.63 12.98 -25.11
CA ALA A 53 -1.09 11.85 -25.83
C ALA A 53 -2.21 11.01 -26.48
N SER A 54 -1.97 10.52 -27.67
CA SER A 54 -2.86 9.51 -28.25
C SER A 54 -2.94 8.30 -27.31
N PRO A 55 -4.14 7.70 -27.13
CA PRO A 55 -4.28 6.52 -26.29
C PRO A 55 -3.29 5.44 -26.72
N VAL A 56 -2.31 5.15 -25.90
CA VAL A 56 -1.43 3.99 -26.14
C VAL A 56 -2.31 2.76 -25.97
N PRO A 57 -2.38 1.86 -26.98
CA PRO A 57 -3.11 0.62 -26.82
C PRO A 57 -2.62 -0.08 -25.56
N ARG A 58 -3.54 -0.41 -24.67
CA ARG A 58 -3.20 -1.20 -23.47
C ARG A 58 -2.60 -2.51 -23.98
N SER A 59 -1.31 -2.72 -23.74
CA SER A 59 -0.74 -4.02 -24.01
C SER A 59 -1.51 -5.05 -23.19
N THR A 60 -2.14 -6.01 -23.87
CA THR A 60 -2.79 -7.15 -23.23
C THR A 60 -1.78 -8.28 -22.99
N ALA A 61 -0.56 -8.12 -23.49
CA ALA A 61 0.50 -9.08 -23.25
C ALA A 61 1.02 -8.93 -21.80
N PRO A 62 1.29 -10.05 -21.12
CA PRO A 62 1.96 -10.04 -19.82
C PRO A 62 3.27 -9.26 -19.87
N PRO A 63 3.63 -8.53 -18.81
CA PRO A 63 4.89 -7.80 -18.78
C PRO A 63 6.07 -8.79 -18.81
N THR A 64 7.06 -8.54 -19.66
CA THR A 64 8.31 -9.31 -19.67
C THR A 64 9.23 -8.87 -18.53
N GLY A 65 9.17 -7.59 -18.16
CA GLY A 65 9.93 -7.00 -17.06
C GLY A 65 9.09 -6.08 -16.19
N ILE A 66 9.30 -6.16 -14.89
CA ILE A 66 8.72 -5.26 -13.90
C ILE A 66 9.85 -4.59 -13.13
N VAL A 67 9.78 -3.28 -12.94
CA VAL A 67 10.67 -2.57 -12.02
C VAL A 67 9.88 -1.96 -10.86
N VAL A 68 10.33 -2.23 -9.64
CA VAL A 68 9.76 -1.69 -8.39
C VAL A 68 10.60 -0.50 -7.95
N ALA A 69 9.97 0.61 -7.66
CA ALA A 69 10.61 1.86 -7.32
C ALA A 69 9.97 2.51 -6.09
N TRP A 70 10.82 2.90 -5.15
CA TRP A 70 10.44 3.72 -4.01
C TRP A 70 10.27 5.18 -4.40
N VAL A 71 9.21 5.80 -3.91
CA VAL A 71 8.93 7.24 -4.04
C VAL A 71 8.83 7.84 -2.64
N PRO A 72 9.55 8.92 -2.33
CA PRO A 72 9.40 9.59 -1.04
C PRO A 72 7.95 10.03 -0.80
N PRO A 73 7.45 9.89 0.44
CA PRO A 73 6.13 10.42 0.79
C PRO A 73 6.12 11.93 0.62
N ARG A 74 4.96 12.49 0.27
CA ARG A 74 4.82 13.94 0.18
C ARG A 74 5.04 14.60 1.53
N PRO A 75 5.80 15.70 1.57
CA PRO A 75 5.84 16.53 2.76
C PRO A 75 4.42 17.03 3.05
N VAL A 76 3.96 16.84 4.27
CA VAL A 76 2.72 17.46 4.76
C VAL A 76 3.12 18.70 5.52
N GLU A 77 2.51 19.85 5.19
CA GLU A 77 2.79 21.11 5.85
C GLU A 77 2.58 20.97 7.37
N GLY A 78 3.58 21.39 8.16
CA GLY A 78 3.54 21.28 9.62
C GLY A 78 3.86 19.89 10.19
N VAL A 79 4.12 18.89 9.35
CA VAL A 79 4.57 17.55 9.77
C VAL A 79 6.01 17.36 9.35
N GLU A 80 6.88 17.11 10.32
CA GLU A 80 8.28 16.78 10.04
C GLU A 80 8.33 15.47 9.25
N SER A 81 8.74 15.55 7.98
CA SER A 81 8.89 14.38 7.11
C SER A 81 9.98 13.49 7.67
N GLN A 82 9.61 12.38 8.27
CA GLN A 82 10.59 11.42 8.74
C GLN A 82 11.31 10.79 7.54
N ARG A 83 12.62 11.10 7.44
CA ARG A 83 13.45 10.56 6.37
C ARG A 83 13.58 9.04 6.54
N VAL A 84 12.96 8.28 5.66
CA VAL A 84 13.06 6.82 5.67
C VAL A 84 14.52 6.40 5.40
N PRO A 85 15.15 5.59 6.27
CA PRO A 85 16.51 5.10 6.05
C PRO A 85 16.63 4.30 4.76
N THR A 86 17.77 4.45 4.05
CA THR A 86 18.05 3.71 2.80
C THR A 86 17.88 2.21 2.95
N ALA A 87 18.41 1.63 4.05
CA ALA A 87 18.28 0.21 4.33
C ALA A 87 16.82 -0.27 4.50
N ALA A 88 15.93 0.58 5.01
CA ALA A 88 14.50 0.26 5.09
C ALA A 88 13.86 0.24 3.69
N ARG A 89 14.17 1.24 2.85
CA ARG A 89 13.69 1.30 1.46
C ARG A 89 14.13 0.07 0.66
N GLU A 90 15.41 -0.33 0.80
CA GLU A 90 15.96 -1.53 0.15
C GLU A 90 15.21 -2.80 0.58
N ARG A 91 14.99 -2.98 1.89
CA ARG A 91 14.23 -4.12 2.41
C ARG A 91 12.80 -4.16 1.86
N TRP A 92 12.11 -3.02 1.80
CA TRP A 92 10.75 -2.94 1.29
C TRP A 92 10.66 -3.25 -0.21
N MET A 93 11.55 -2.68 -1.01
CA MET A 93 11.63 -2.99 -2.44
C MET A 93 11.95 -4.47 -2.68
N ALA A 94 12.88 -5.04 -1.92
CA ALA A 94 13.22 -6.46 -2.00
C ALA A 94 12.04 -7.37 -1.59
N ALA A 95 11.27 -6.98 -0.58
CA ALA A 95 10.08 -7.73 -0.15
C ALA A 95 9.00 -7.76 -1.24
N ILE A 96 8.68 -6.61 -1.84
CA ILE A 96 7.73 -6.52 -2.97
C ILE A 96 8.26 -7.33 -4.17
N ARG A 97 9.54 -7.15 -4.55
CA ARG A 97 10.18 -7.91 -5.62
C ARG A 97 10.01 -9.42 -5.40
N GLY A 98 10.37 -9.91 -4.22
CA GLY A 98 10.28 -11.34 -3.90
C GLY A 98 8.85 -11.89 -3.97
N LYS A 99 7.82 -11.08 -3.68
CA LYS A 99 6.42 -11.48 -3.87
C LYS A 99 6.07 -11.60 -5.35
N LEU A 100 6.45 -10.63 -6.17
CA LEU A 100 6.18 -10.63 -7.61
C LEU A 100 6.91 -11.77 -8.32
N GLU A 101 8.16 -12.06 -7.94
CA GLU A 101 8.93 -13.19 -8.45
C GLU A 101 8.25 -14.53 -8.12
N ARG A 102 7.84 -14.72 -6.85
CA ARG A 102 7.12 -15.95 -6.43
C ARG A 102 5.78 -16.12 -7.14
N ALA A 103 5.10 -15.03 -7.45
CA ALA A 103 3.84 -15.07 -8.18
C ALA A 103 4.02 -15.38 -9.69
N GLY A 104 5.25 -15.35 -10.21
CA GLY A 104 5.55 -15.66 -11.61
C GLY A 104 4.89 -14.72 -12.62
N LEU A 105 4.74 -13.44 -12.24
CA LEU A 105 3.98 -12.45 -13.02
C LEU A 105 4.80 -11.75 -14.11
N ALA A 106 6.10 -11.97 -14.16
CA ALA A 106 7.01 -11.48 -15.20
C ALA A 106 8.22 -12.38 -15.31
N ALA A 107 8.91 -12.36 -16.44
CA ALA A 107 10.16 -13.08 -16.63
C ALA A 107 11.29 -12.48 -15.77
N ARG A 108 11.20 -11.18 -15.47
CA ARG A 108 12.19 -10.45 -14.67
C ARG A 108 11.50 -9.42 -13.78
N VAL A 109 11.93 -9.36 -12.51
CA VAL A 109 11.54 -8.30 -11.57
C VAL A 109 12.82 -7.64 -11.05
N ALA A 110 12.94 -6.34 -11.25
CA ALA A 110 14.06 -5.52 -10.80
C ALA A 110 13.61 -4.48 -9.75
N VAL A 111 14.57 -3.85 -9.09
CA VAL A 111 14.37 -2.70 -8.21
C VAL A 111 15.27 -1.55 -8.65
N THR A 112 14.81 -0.31 -8.50
CA THR A 112 15.67 0.87 -8.72
C THR A 112 16.66 1.04 -7.57
N ALA A 113 17.67 1.91 -7.75
CA ALA A 113 18.44 2.40 -6.61
C ALA A 113 17.51 3.10 -5.60
N PRO A 114 17.75 2.98 -4.28
CA PRO A 114 16.85 3.50 -3.23
C PRO A 114 16.59 5.00 -3.28
N GLY A 115 17.49 5.77 -3.86
CA GLY A 115 17.38 7.23 -4.03
C GLY A 115 16.99 7.68 -5.44
N PHE A 116 16.63 6.75 -6.33
CA PHE A 116 16.39 7.08 -7.74
C PHE A 116 15.33 8.18 -7.94
N PHE A 117 14.31 8.23 -7.09
CA PHE A 117 13.24 9.22 -7.14
C PHE A 117 13.29 10.27 -6.01
N ASP A 118 14.40 10.40 -5.27
CA ASP A 118 14.50 11.37 -4.17
C ASP A 118 14.32 12.82 -4.61
N ASP A 119 14.75 13.17 -5.84
CA ASP A 119 14.54 14.51 -6.43
C ASP A 119 13.17 14.68 -7.11
N GLY A 120 12.26 13.75 -6.88
CA GLY A 120 10.91 13.75 -7.43
C GLY A 120 10.68 12.75 -8.56
N VAL A 121 9.41 12.55 -8.86
CA VAL A 121 8.91 11.61 -9.87
C VAL A 121 8.44 12.39 -11.09
N SER A 122 9.06 12.14 -12.24
CA SER A 122 8.65 12.70 -13.53
C SER A 122 8.47 11.58 -14.57
N LEU A 123 7.72 11.87 -15.62
CA LEU A 123 7.51 10.96 -16.73
C LEU A 123 8.84 10.50 -17.35
N GLY A 124 9.79 11.42 -17.53
CA GLY A 124 11.13 11.11 -18.06
C GLY A 124 11.90 10.15 -17.16
N ARG A 125 11.83 10.31 -15.83
CA ARG A 125 12.47 9.41 -14.87
C ARG A 125 11.84 8.04 -14.87
N VAL A 126 10.51 7.93 -15.01
CA VAL A 126 9.82 6.64 -15.15
C VAL A 126 10.27 5.92 -16.41
N GLY A 127 10.33 6.61 -17.56
CA GLY A 127 10.84 6.06 -18.80
C GLY A 127 12.31 5.62 -18.68
N THR A 128 13.15 6.38 -17.96
CA THR A 128 14.53 6.03 -17.69
C THR A 128 14.63 4.75 -16.84
N ALA A 129 13.86 4.65 -15.75
CA ALA A 129 13.82 3.45 -14.92
C ALA A 129 13.40 2.22 -15.72
N ALA A 130 12.33 2.35 -16.52
CA ALA A 130 11.86 1.28 -17.40
C ALA A 130 12.95 0.82 -18.37
N LYS A 131 13.61 1.77 -19.05
CA LYS A 131 14.68 1.48 -20.03
C LYS A 131 15.90 0.83 -19.38
N GLN A 132 16.37 1.33 -18.24
CA GLN A 132 17.53 0.78 -17.53
C GLN A 132 17.32 -0.68 -17.09
N HIS A 133 16.10 -1.04 -16.75
CA HIS A 133 15.76 -2.37 -16.30
C HIS A 133 15.02 -3.21 -17.35
N GLU A 134 14.90 -2.71 -18.59
CA GLU A 134 14.16 -3.35 -19.69
C GLU A 134 12.76 -3.80 -19.22
N ALA A 135 12.04 -2.91 -18.55
CA ALA A 135 10.76 -3.19 -17.94
C ALA A 135 9.59 -2.60 -18.74
N ASP A 136 8.52 -3.37 -18.86
CA ASP A 136 7.25 -2.95 -19.49
C ASP A 136 6.28 -2.37 -18.46
N LEU A 137 6.56 -2.59 -17.19
CA LEU A 137 5.76 -2.09 -16.06
C LEU A 137 6.67 -1.48 -14.98
N VAL A 138 6.35 -0.26 -14.58
CA VAL A 138 6.98 0.41 -13.45
C VAL A 138 5.98 0.46 -12.30
N VAL A 139 6.34 -0.10 -11.15
CA VAL A 139 5.56 -0.05 -9.91
C VAL A 139 6.16 1.00 -9.01
N LEU A 140 5.50 2.15 -8.90
CA LEU A 140 5.85 3.21 -7.97
C LEU A 140 5.14 2.94 -6.64
N PHE A 141 5.86 3.01 -5.51
CA PHE A 141 5.22 2.89 -4.20
C PHE A 141 5.82 3.82 -3.17
N THR A 142 5.02 4.17 -2.18
CA THR A 142 5.41 4.97 -1.01
C THR A 142 4.82 4.38 0.26
N VAL A 143 5.38 4.75 1.41
CA VAL A 143 4.83 4.41 2.74
C VAL A 143 4.76 5.67 3.58
N ASP A 144 3.57 6.00 4.04
CA ASP A 144 3.31 7.07 5.00
C ASP A 144 3.18 6.46 6.39
N VAL A 145 3.87 7.02 7.37
CA VAL A 145 3.85 6.54 8.75
C VAL A 145 3.22 7.60 9.65
N THR A 146 2.23 7.19 10.43
CA THR A 146 1.61 8.02 11.46
C THR A 146 1.87 7.40 12.82
N ARG A 147 2.56 8.14 13.70
CA ARG A 147 2.79 7.74 15.09
C ARG A 147 1.84 8.50 16.00
N ARG A 148 1.17 7.80 16.90
CA ARG A 148 0.32 8.38 17.96
C ARG A 148 0.81 7.93 19.32
N ARG A 149 0.84 8.86 20.27
CA ARG A 149 1.12 8.55 21.67
C ARG A 149 -0.03 9.07 22.49
N TYR A 150 -0.61 8.24 23.32
CA TYR A 150 -1.68 8.61 24.21
C TYR A 150 -1.64 7.80 25.51
N ASN A 151 -2.26 8.36 26.55
CA ASN A 151 -2.34 7.72 27.84
C ASN A 151 -3.74 7.15 28.03
N THR A 152 -3.83 5.91 28.48
CA THR A 152 -5.10 5.32 28.94
C THR A 152 -5.12 5.26 30.45
N PHE A 153 -6.27 5.61 31.01
CA PHE A 153 -6.54 5.49 32.44
C PHE A 153 -7.41 4.25 32.66
N ALA A 154 -6.90 3.27 33.41
CA ALA A 154 -7.76 2.25 33.99
C ALA A 154 -8.27 2.79 35.32
N PRO A 155 -9.58 3.05 35.51
CA PRO A 155 -10.11 3.45 36.77
C PRO A 155 -9.92 2.30 37.77
N GLY A 156 -9.12 2.55 38.81
CA GLY A 156 -9.04 1.66 39.96
C GLY A 156 -10.37 1.67 40.70
N THR A 157 -10.88 0.53 41.12
CA THR A 157 -12.04 0.45 41.98
C THR A 157 -11.63 0.89 43.39
N MET A 158 -12.28 1.92 43.91
CA MET A 158 -12.00 2.44 45.29
C MET A 158 -12.10 1.34 46.39
N ALA A 159 -12.73 0.21 46.09
CA ALA A 159 -12.89 -0.91 47.00
C ALA A 159 -11.59 -1.70 47.26
N THR A 160 -10.61 -1.65 46.39
CA THR A 160 -9.38 -2.45 46.47
C THR A 160 -8.12 -1.63 46.78
N GLY A 161 -8.22 -0.29 46.91
CA GLY A 161 -7.05 0.57 47.10
C GLY A 161 -6.11 0.60 45.88
N GLU A 162 -6.54 0.11 44.73
CA GLU A 162 -5.76 0.13 43.52
C GLU A 162 -5.65 1.54 42.95
N VAL A 163 -4.44 2.02 42.84
CA VAL A 163 -4.12 3.30 42.22
C VAL A 163 -4.44 3.20 40.70
N SER A 164 -5.16 4.19 40.17
CA SER A 164 -5.38 4.34 38.74
C SER A 164 -4.05 4.21 37.96
N ARG A 165 -3.90 3.18 37.15
CA ARG A 165 -2.71 3.01 36.35
C ARG A 165 -2.85 3.83 35.07
N VAL A 166 -1.90 4.74 34.87
CA VAL A 166 -1.70 5.41 33.59
C VAL A 166 -0.83 4.50 32.73
N THR A 167 -1.36 4.06 31.61
CA THR A 167 -0.60 3.28 30.65
C THR A 167 -0.34 4.14 29.42
N ASN A 168 0.94 4.35 29.10
CA ASN A 168 1.34 5.00 27.86
C ASN A 168 1.18 4.00 26.71
N ILE A 169 0.49 4.41 25.65
CA ILE A 169 0.35 3.61 24.44
C ILE A 169 1.04 4.33 23.29
N VAL A 170 1.84 3.59 22.56
CA VAL A 170 2.39 3.97 21.26
C VAL A 170 1.64 3.18 20.20
N GLU A 171 0.96 3.87 19.32
CA GLU A 171 0.29 3.29 18.15
C GLU A 171 0.97 3.80 16.89
N VAL A 172 1.32 2.90 15.99
CA VAL A 172 1.87 3.24 14.67
C VAL A 172 0.95 2.68 13.61
N VAL A 173 0.64 3.53 12.65
CA VAL A 173 -0.13 3.17 11.46
C VAL A 173 0.71 3.51 10.24
N SER A 174 0.99 2.50 9.43
CA SER A 174 1.70 2.62 8.17
C SER A 174 0.74 2.43 7.01
N THR A 175 0.73 3.35 6.06
CA THR A 175 -0.09 3.26 4.86
C THR A 175 0.83 3.16 3.64
N ALA A 176 0.88 1.98 3.04
CA ALA A 176 1.57 1.77 1.78
C ALA A 176 0.63 2.06 0.62
N ARG A 177 1.09 2.84 -0.37
CA ARG A 177 0.36 3.12 -1.62
C ARG A 177 1.22 2.73 -2.80
N ALA A 178 0.59 2.20 -3.85
CA ALA A 178 1.29 1.84 -5.08
C ALA A 178 0.46 2.22 -6.31
N VAL A 179 1.18 2.54 -7.40
CA VAL A 179 0.61 2.74 -8.74
C VAL A 179 1.50 2.00 -9.73
N GLY A 180 0.88 1.17 -10.56
CA GLY A 180 1.55 0.56 -11.71
C GLY A 180 1.36 1.43 -12.94
N VAL A 181 2.45 1.77 -13.62
CA VAL A 181 2.44 2.61 -14.82
C VAL A 181 3.23 1.95 -15.96
N THR A 182 2.83 2.23 -17.20
CA THR A 182 3.64 1.86 -18.38
C THR A 182 4.92 2.72 -18.44
N PRO A 183 5.93 2.38 -19.26
CA PRO A 183 7.09 3.23 -19.53
C PRO A 183 6.71 4.63 -20.05
N ALA A 184 5.57 4.75 -20.72
CA ALA A 184 5.00 6.03 -21.17
C ALA A 184 4.21 6.76 -20.07
N GLY A 185 4.23 6.26 -18.83
CA GLY A 185 3.60 6.87 -17.67
C GLY A 185 2.09 6.65 -17.56
N GLN A 186 1.48 5.85 -18.41
CA GLN A 186 0.04 5.57 -18.33
C GLN A 186 -0.25 4.70 -17.11
N PRO A 187 -1.12 5.14 -16.17
CA PRO A 187 -1.47 4.33 -15.01
C PRO A 187 -2.37 3.15 -15.42
N LEU A 188 -2.06 1.98 -14.89
CA LEU A 188 -2.74 0.71 -15.16
C LEU A 188 -3.56 0.22 -13.98
N PHE A 189 -3.02 0.41 -12.78
CA PHE A 189 -3.67 0.07 -11.52
C PHE A 189 -3.13 0.94 -10.39
N SER A 190 -3.89 1.01 -9.31
CA SER A 190 -3.46 1.64 -8.06
C SER A 190 -4.02 0.88 -6.87
N GLY A 191 -3.40 1.05 -5.72
CA GLY A 191 -3.91 0.48 -4.50
C GLY A 191 -3.22 1.04 -3.25
N SER A 192 -3.87 0.83 -2.12
CA SER A 192 -3.32 1.16 -0.82
C SER A 192 -3.62 0.07 0.19
N LYS A 193 -2.69 -0.13 1.11
CA LYS A 193 -2.80 -1.07 2.22
C LYS A 193 -2.28 -0.45 3.50
N ARG A 194 -2.86 -0.88 4.61
CA ARG A 194 -2.58 -0.34 5.92
C ARG A 194 -2.07 -1.43 6.85
N GLY A 195 -0.92 -1.22 7.45
CA GLY A 195 -0.43 -1.97 8.58
C GLY A 195 -0.54 -1.15 9.86
N SER A 196 -0.81 -1.78 10.97
CA SER A 196 -0.80 -1.10 12.28
C SER A 196 -0.22 -2.03 13.34
N ASP A 197 0.43 -1.42 14.31
CA ASP A 197 0.88 -2.09 15.53
C ASP A 197 0.80 -1.11 16.70
N SER A 198 0.67 -1.65 17.90
CA SER A 198 0.60 -0.84 19.11
C SER A 198 1.29 -1.55 20.28
N GLU A 199 1.83 -0.75 21.19
CA GLU A 199 2.47 -1.22 22.40
C GLU A 199 1.93 -0.43 23.60
N ALA A 200 1.54 -1.17 24.63
CA ALA A 200 1.12 -0.63 25.92
C ALA A 200 2.23 -0.83 26.95
N GLY A 201 2.73 0.25 27.53
CA GLY A 201 3.85 0.21 28.45
C GLY A 201 5.19 0.57 27.77
N HIS A 202 6.26 -0.14 28.10
CA HIS A 202 7.61 0.17 27.60
C HIS A 202 8.40 -1.08 27.16
N MET A 203 7.69 -2.15 26.80
CA MET A 203 8.34 -3.43 26.44
C MET A 203 9.03 -3.34 25.08
N ARG A 204 8.46 -2.61 24.11
CA ARG A 204 9.02 -2.35 22.79
C ARG A 204 9.23 -0.87 22.56
N SER A 205 10.27 -0.52 21.83
CA SER A 205 10.49 0.86 21.39
C SER A 205 9.46 1.27 20.30
N ALA A 206 9.27 2.59 20.13
CA ALA A 206 8.41 3.10 19.06
C ALA A 206 8.90 2.67 17.67
N ASP A 207 10.20 2.48 17.49
CA ASP A 207 10.79 2.06 16.23
C ASP A 207 10.53 0.57 15.94
N GLU A 208 10.51 -0.30 16.96
CA GLU A 208 10.12 -1.71 16.81
C GLU A 208 8.63 -1.84 16.45
N VAL A 209 7.76 -1.04 17.06
CA VAL A 209 6.32 -0.98 16.72
C VAL A 209 6.14 -0.52 15.27
N GLU A 210 6.90 0.51 14.85
CA GLU A 210 6.87 0.98 13.48
C GLU A 210 7.38 -0.07 12.49
N GLU A 211 8.43 -0.79 12.80
CA GLU A 211 8.95 -1.83 11.92
C GLU A 211 7.90 -2.92 11.65
N VAL A 212 7.15 -3.32 12.67
CA VAL A 212 6.03 -4.27 12.52
C VAL A 212 4.92 -3.69 11.64
N ALA A 213 4.48 -2.47 11.91
CA ALA A 213 3.44 -1.81 11.12
C ALA A 213 3.86 -1.65 9.65
N ASN A 214 5.09 -1.24 9.39
CA ASN A 214 5.65 -1.13 8.04
C ASN A 214 5.72 -2.48 7.34
N ARG A 215 6.18 -3.53 8.02
CA ARG A 215 6.25 -4.87 7.45
C ARG A 215 4.87 -5.35 7.01
N VAL A 216 3.85 -5.22 7.85
CA VAL A 216 2.48 -5.60 7.51
C VAL A 216 1.97 -4.82 6.29
N ALA A 217 2.15 -3.50 6.27
CA ALA A 217 1.73 -2.67 5.13
C ALA A 217 2.42 -3.07 3.82
N ILE A 218 3.73 -3.38 3.87
CA ILE A 218 4.52 -3.80 2.70
C ILE A 218 4.13 -5.19 2.21
N GLU A 219 3.87 -6.12 3.11
CA GLU A 219 3.40 -7.45 2.76
C GLU A 219 2.04 -7.38 2.05
N GLU A 220 1.11 -6.65 2.61
CA GLU A 220 -0.23 -6.47 2.08
C GLU A 220 -0.25 -5.72 0.73
N ILE A 221 0.59 -4.68 0.58
CA ILE A 221 0.65 -3.94 -0.70
C ILE A 221 1.31 -4.79 -1.79
N GLY A 222 2.30 -5.62 -1.45
CA GLY A 222 2.91 -6.55 -2.39
C GLY A 222 1.91 -7.57 -2.94
N ASP A 223 1.04 -8.11 -2.09
CA ASP A 223 -0.04 -9.03 -2.51
C ASP A 223 -1.07 -8.31 -3.38
N LEU A 224 -1.42 -7.07 -3.04
CA LEU A 224 -2.35 -6.27 -3.84
C LEU A 224 -1.77 -5.92 -5.22
N ILE A 225 -0.49 -5.57 -5.31
CA ILE A 225 0.20 -5.32 -6.59
C ILE A 225 0.15 -6.59 -7.46
N ALA A 226 0.50 -7.75 -6.88
CA ALA A 226 0.47 -9.03 -7.59
C ALA A 226 -0.93 -9.34 -8.13
N LEU A 227 -1.96 -9.13 -7.30
CA LEU A 227 -3.36 -9.30 -7.70
C LEU A 227 -3.76 -8.36 -8.85
N HIS A 228 -3.34 -7.11 -8.82
CA HIS A 228 -3.65 -6.15 -9.88
C HIS A 228 -2.95 -6.50 -11.20
N ILE A 229 -1.69 -6.90 -11.15
CA ILE A 229 -0.96 -7.36 -12.34
C ILE A 229 -1.65 -8.58 -12.94
N ASP A 230 -2.02 -9.56 -12.12
CA ASP A 230 -2.74 -10.76 -12.57
C ASP A 230 -4.06 -10.40 -13.25
N ARG A 231 -4.83 -9.47 -12.69
CA ARG A 231 -6.09 -9.00 -13.27
C ARG A 231 -5.91 -8.22 -14.58
N VAL A 232 -4.93 -7.31 -14.61
CA VAL A 232 -4.73 -6.40 -15.76
C VAL A 232 -4.18 -7.16 -16.97
N PHE A 233 -3.23 -8.06 -16.75
CA PHE A 233 -2.49 -8.70 -17.84
C PHE A 233 -2.92 -10.15 -18.12
N TYR A 234 -3.42 -10.87 -17.11
CA TYR A 234 -3.79 -12.28 -17.27
C TYR A 234 -5.30 -12.52 -17.24
N GLY A 235 -6.10 -11.49 -16.92
CA GLY A 235 -7.55 -11.58 -16.88
C GLY A 235 -8.09 -12.53 -15.81
N ARG A 236 -7.23 -12.97 -14.87
CA ARG A 236 -7.64 -13.89 -13.82
C ARG A 236 -8.43 -13.14 -12.76
N THR A 237 -9.71 -13.44 -12.64
CA THR A 237 -10.54 -12.98 -11.52
C THR A 237 -10.13 -13.83 -10.31
N GLY A 238 -9.45 -13.21 -9.34
CA GLY A 238 -8.86 -13.87 -8.17
C GLY A 238 -9.71 -14.95 -7.54
N GLY A 239 -9.52 -16.16 -7.98
CA GLY A 239 -9.88 -17.36 -7.28
C GLY A 239 -8.68 -17.76 -6.43
N ALA A 240 -8.89 -17.86 -5.12
CA ALA A 240 -7.90 -18.34 -4.19
C ALA A 240 -7.30 -19.67 -4.69
N ARG A 241 -5.96 -19.73 -4.71
CA ARG A 241 -5.25 -20.99 -4.73
C ARG A 241 -4.98 -21.40 -3.30
#